data_77d1fa4db43c083a410c5d8702c09cb8
#
_entry.id   77d1fa4db43c083a410c5d8702c09cb8
#
_cell.length_a   1.000
_cell.length_b   1.000
_cell.length_c   1.000
_cell.angle_alpha   90.00
_cell.angle_beta   90.00
_cell.angle_gamma   90.00
#
_symmetry.space_group_name_H-M   'P 1'
#
loop_
_entity.id
_entity.type
_entity.pdbx_description
1 polymer ?
#
loop_
_entity_poly.entity_id
_entity_poly.type
_entity_poly.pdbx_seq_one_letter_code
_entity_poly.pdbx_strand_id
1 'polypeptide(L)'
;MLAVFAISGCYSLEPRSAGSVMRLVEESEKITATGYAVIAIQNSDDAAQRRLLAIRASKLDAYRALAEQVFGQRIDSQTTIGELVVNNDAFRSRVEGVIYGAELESIEPLNGDTYAVTLSLRKQVVKDLRLLYLRSLLRDAA
;
A
#
# COMPACT_ATOMS: atom_id res chain seq x y z
N MET A 1 33.43 42.65 45.16
CA MET A 1 32.15 42.72 44.40
C MET A 1 32.26 41.72 43.25
N LEU A 2 31.61 40.57 43.43
CA LEU A 2 31.60 39.49 42.42
C LEU A 2 30.26 39.53 41.69
N ALA A 3 30.27 39.82 40.41
CA ALA A 3 29.05 39.82 39.58
C ALA A 3 28.83 38.41 39.00
N VAL A 4 27.74 37.78 39.45
CA VAL A 4 27.27 36.49 38.90
C VAL A 4 26.39 36.76 37.71
N PHE A 5 26.84 36.38 36.48
CA PHE A 5 26.03 36.39 35.27
C PHE A 5 25.24 35.10 35.19
N ALA A 6 23.93 35.17 35.42
CA ALA A 6 23.00 34.08 35.17
C ALA A 6 22.64 34.04 33.68
N ILE A 7 23.11 33.00 32.96
CA ILE A 7 22.73 32.74 31.57
C ILE A 7 21.43 31.89 31.60
N SER A 8 20.29 32.55 31.41
CA SER A 8 18.99 31.89 31.17
C SER A 8 18.92 31.47 29.72
N GLY A 9 19.32 30.25 29.40
CA GLY A 9 19.11 29.62 28.11
C GLY A 9 17.70 29.07 28.04
N CYS A 10 16.79 29.80 27.38
CA CYS A 10 15.50 29.22 26.94
C CYS A 10 15.77 28.23 25.81
N TYR A 11 15.72 26.94 26.09
CA TYR A 11 15.62 25.91 25.08
C TYR A 11 14.20 25.93 24.53
N SER A 12 14.00 26.53 23.36
CA SER A 12 12.78 26.37 22.57
C SER A 12 12.77 24.95 22.03
N LEU A 13 12.02 24.07 22.67
CA LEU A 13 11.65 22.77 22.10
C LEU A 13 10.72 23.04 20.91
N GLU A 14 11.28 23.11 19.71
CA GLU A 14 10.47 23.15 18.49
C GLU A 14 9.70 21.84 18.33
N PRO A 15 8.36 21.89 18.06
CA PRO A 15 7.53 20.68 17.90
C PRO A 15 7.69 20.08 16.51
N ARG A 16 8.93 19.77 16.11
CA ARG A 16 9.23 19.11 14.83
C ARG A 16 8.99 17.61 14.83
N SER A 17 8.84 16.98 15.98
CA SER A 17 8.75 15.54 16.13
C SER A 17 7.34 14.96 15.94
N ALA A 18 6.28 15.72 16.27
CA ALA A 18 4.91 15.21 16.23
C ALA A 18 4.44 14.87 14.79
N GLY A 19 4.76 15.71 13.81
CA GLY A 19 4.42 15.46 12.41
C GLY A 19 5.13 14.28 11.78
N SER A 20 6.39 14.05 12.18
CA SER A 20 7.18 12.90 11.70
C SER A 20 6.66 11.58 12.26
N VAL A 21 6.33 11.54 13.55
CA VAL A 21 5.77 10.35 14.21
C VAL A 21 4.38 10.04 13.64
N MET A 22 3.53 11.05 13.44
CA MET A 22 2.20 10.88 12.87
C MET A 22 2.27 10.30 11.46
N ARG A 23 3.19 10.77 10.63
CA ARG A 23 3.41 10.25 9.27
C ARG A 23 3.93 8.81 9.28
N LEU A 24 4.84 8.45 10.17
CA LEU A 24 5.33 7.09 10.33
C LEU A 24 4.23 6.13 10.81
N VAL A 25 3.34 6.57 11.70
CA VAL A 25 2.19 5.79 12.16
C VAL A 25 1.21 5.57 10.99
N GLU A 26 0.91 6.61 10.22
CA GLU A 26 0.02 6.52 9.05
C GLU A 26 0.59 5.58 7.98
N GLU A 27 1.89 5.67 7.68
CA GLU A 27 2.59 4.79 6.74
C GLU A 27 2.63 3.34 7.24
N SER A 28 2.75 3.10 8.55
CA SER A 28 2.72 1.76 9.15
C SER A 28 1.36 1.07 9.03
N GLU A 29 0.28 1.82 8.84
CA GLU A 29 -1.10 1.31 8.72
C GLU A 29 -1.51 1.03 7.26
N LYS A 30 -0.61 1.25 6.29
CA LYS A 30 -0.84 0.94 4.87
C LYS A 30 0.01 -0.25 4.40
N ILE A 31 -0.52 -0.98 3.42
CA ILE A 31 0.23 -1.91 2.57
C ILE A 31 0.46 -1.15 1.27
N THR A 32 1.70 -1.00 0.85
CA THR A 32 2.06 -0.28 -0.37
C THR A 32 2.75 -1.21 -1.36
N ALA A 33 2.49 -1.03 -2.64
CA ALA A 33 3.16 -1.76 -3.71
C ALA A 33 3.46 -0.81 -4.87
N THR A 34 4.66 -0.93 -5.43
CA THR A 34 5.08 -0.16 -6.60
C THR A 34 5.32 -1.10 -7.76
N GLY A 35 4.72 -0.79 -8.90
CA GLY A 35 4.93 -1.50 -10.15
C GLY A 35 5.67 -0.63 -11.16
N TYR A 36 6.36 -1.26 -12.10
CA TYR A 36 7.24 -0.61 -13.05
C TYR A 36 6.91 -1.02 -14.48
N ALA A 37 7.12 -0.10 -15.44
CA ALA A 37 7.02 -0.43 -16.86
C ALA A 37 7.94 0.47 -17.70
N VAL A 38 8.71 -0.14 -18.60
CA VAL A 38 9.59 0.53 -19.54
C VAL A 38 8.78 1.09 -20.69
N ILE A 39 9.04 2.37 -21.08
CA ILE A 39 8.32 3.08 -22.12
C ILE A 39 8.63 2.48 -23.51
N ALA A 40 9.90 2.17 -23.78
CA ALA A 40 10.36 1.76 -25.09
C ALA A 40 9.75 0.45 -25.60
N ILE A 41 9.39 -0.46 -24.69
CA ILE A 41 8.82 -1.77 -25.04
C ILE A 41 7.29 -1.74 -25.25
N GLN A 42 6.66 -0.57 -25.05
CA GLN A 42 5.21 -0.45 -25.26
C GLN A 42 4.89 -0.42 -26.77
N ASN A 43 3.86 -1.17 -27.15
CA ASN A 43 3.47 -1.36 -28.53
C ASN A 43 2.68 -0.16 -29.07
N SER A 44 3.40 0.86 -29.54
CA SER A 44 2.86 2.01 -30.26
C SER A 44 3.99 2.77 -30.97
N ASP A 45 3.72 3.35 -32.13
CA ASP A 45 4.65 4.23 -32.86
C ASP A 45 4.65 5.65 -32.28
N ASP A 46 3.56 6.06 -31.64
CA ASP A 46 3.43 7.39 -31.01
C ASP A 46 4.07 7.42 -29.62
N ALA A 47 4.94 8.40 -29.38
CA ALA A 47 5.70 8.55 -28.15
C ALA A 47 4.81 8.87 -26.93
N ALA A 48 3.74 9.68 -27.11
CA ALA A 48 2.81 10.01 -26.04
C ALA A 48 1.97 8.78 -25.67
N GLN A 49 1.54 8.03 -26.69
CA GLN A 49 0.81 6.78 -26.49
C GLN A 49 1.66 5.73 -25.76
N ARG A 50 2.96 5.58 -26.10
CA ARG A 50 3.85 4.68 -25.36
C ARG A 50 3.94 5.04 -23.87
N ARG A 51 4.03 6.33 -23.54
CA ARG A 51 4.04 6.77 -22.12
C ARG A 51 2.76 6.42 -21.40
N LEU A 52 1.59 6.63 -22.03
CA LEU A 52 0.29 6.25 -21.44
C LEU A 52 0.18 4.74 -21.23
N LEU A 53 0.66 3.94 -22.18
CA LEU A 53 0.70 2.47 -22.06
C LEU A 53 1.64 2.03 -20.92
N ALA A 54 2.81 2.66 -20.77
CA ALA A 54 3.73 2.39 -19.68
C ALA A 54 3.12 2.71 -18.31
N ILE A 55 2.40 3.82 -18.17
CA ILE A 55 1.67 4.15 -16.93
C ILE A 55 0.60 3.09 -16.61
N ARG A 56 -0.15 2.62 -17.62
CA ARG A 56 -1.14 1.56 -17.43
C ARG A 56 -0.49 0.23 -17.05
N ALA A 57 0.60 -0.13 -17.72
CA ALA A 57 1.34 -1.36 -17.44
C ALA A 57 1.97 -1.34 -16.04
N SER A 58 2.60 -0.23 -15.62
CA SER A 58 3.13 -0.08 -14.27
C SER A 58 2.04 -0.14 -13.19
N LYS A 59 0.85 0.42 -13.47
CA LYS A 59 -0.31 0.29 -12.57
C LYS A 59 -0.77 -1.16 -12.42
N LEU A 60 -0.83 -1.93 -13.51
CA LEU A 60 -1.18 -3.36 -13.46
C LEU A 60 -0.12 -4.16 -12.69
N ASP A 61 1.14 -3.84 -12.86
CA ASP A 61 2.25 -4.45 -12.11
C ASP A 61 2.14 -4.15 -10.61
N ALA A 62 1.82 -2.90 -10.25
CA ALA A 62 1.55 -2.51 -8.86
C ALA A 62 0.36 -3.27 -8.25
N TYR A 63 -0.73 -3.47 -9.00
CA TYR A 63 -1.85 -4.30 -8.53
C TYR A 63 -1.45 -5.76 -8.29
N ARG A 64 -0.59 -6.34 -9.15
CA ARG A 64 -0.07 -7.70 -8.96
C ARG A 64 0.77 -7.78 -7.68
N ALA A 65 1.71 -6.87 -7.51
CA ALA A 65 2.56 -6.81 -6.31
C ALA A 65 1.73 -6.59 -5.02
N LEU A 66 0.68 -5.77 -5.09
CA LEU A 66 -0.25 -5.56 -3.97
C LEU A 66 -1.06 -6.84 -3.66
N ALA A 67 -1.54 -7.54 -4.69
CA ALA A 67 -2.27 -8.80 -4.55
C ALA A 67 -1.41 -9.86 -3.85
N GLU A 68 -0.15 -10.01 -4.23
CA GLU A 68 0.78 -10.94 -3.60
C GLU A 68 0.96 -10.64 -2.11
N GLN A 69 1.09 -9.36 -1.74
CA GLN A 69 1.18 -8.95 -0.33
C GLN A 69 -0.11 -9.24 0.45
N VAL A 70 -1.29 -9.00 -0.15
CA VAL A 70 -2.59 -9.29 0.48
C VAL A 70 -2.80 -10.80 0.63
N PHE A 71 -2.52 -11.58 -0.41
CA PHE A 71 -2.67 -13.04 -0.37
C PHE A 71 -1.73 -13.70 0.65
N GLY A 72 -0.55 -13.14 0.90
CA GLY A 72 0.38 -13.58 1.92
C GLY A 72 -0.05 -13.26 3.36
N GLN A 73 -1.08 -12.44 3.58
CA GLN A 73 -1.56 -12.12 4.93
C GLN A 73 -2.20 -13.34 5.61
N ARG A 74 -1.88 -13.54 6.88
CA ARG A 74 -2.40 -14.66 7.68
C ARG A 74 -3.78 -14.32 8.26
N ILE A 75 -4.68 -15.27 8.18
CA ILE A 75 -6.00 -15.21 8.81
C ILE A 75 -5.95 -15.82 10.21
N ASP A 76 -5.27 -16.95 10.35
CA ASP A 76 -5.01 -17.62 11.62
C ASP A 76 -3.54 -18.10 11.68
N SER A 77 -3.22 -19.00 12.62
CA SER A 77 -1.86 -19.52 12.79
C SER A 77 -1.36 -20.40 11.62
N GLN A 78 -2.25 -20.90 10.79
CA GLN A 78 -1.94 -21.87 9.73
C GLN A 78 -2.41 -21.44 8.34
N THR A 79 -3.42 -20.59 8.22
CA THR A 79 -4.12 -20.26 6.97
C THR A 79 -3.84 -18.83 6.50
N THR A 80 -3.55 -18.67 5.21
CA THR A 80 -3.40 -17.38 4.53
C THR A 80 -4.68 -16.99 3.77
N ILE A 81 -4.79 -15.70 3.39
CA ILE A 81 -5.86 -15.23 2.50
C ILE A 81 -5.81 -15.98 1.17
N GLY A 82 -4.61 -16.22 0.61
CA GLY A 82 -4.41 -16.90 -0.66
C GLY A 82 -4.98 -18.32 -0.67
N GLU A 83 -4.76 -19.10 0.40
CA GLU A 83 -5.30 -20.45 0.53
C GLU A 83 -6.85 -20.47 0.56
N LEU A 84 -7.47 -19.48 1.22
CA LEU A 84 -8.93 -19.39 1.27
C LEU A 84 -9.55 -18.98 -0.06
N VAL A 85 -8.89 -18.09 -0.81
CA VAL A 85 -9.33 -17.63 -2.12
C VAL A 85 -9.41 -18.79 -3.13
N VAL A 86 -8.56 -19.80 -3.01
CA VAL A 86 -8.60 -20.98 -3.89
C VAL A 86 -9.88 -21.79 -3.71
N ASN A 87 -10.42 -21.87 -2.50
CA ASN A 87 -11.54 -22.74 -2.15
C ASN A 87 -12.88 -22.02 -1.98
N ASN A 88 -12.93 -20.69 -2.10
CA ASN A 88 -14.14 -19.90 -1.85
C ASN A 88 -14.25 -18.73 -2.83
N ASP A 89 -15.08 -18.89 -3.87
CA ASP A 89 -15.27 -17.88 -4.91
C ASP A 89 -15.89 -16.57 -4.40
N ALA A 90 -16.80 -16.65 -3.44
CA ALA A 90 -17.39 -15.45 -2.85
C ALA A 90 -16.38 -14.66 -2.04
N PHE A 91 -15.48 -15.33 -1.35
CA PHE A 91 -14.37 -14.69 -0.63
C PHE A 91 -13.34 -14.12 -1.61
N ARG A 92 -13.01 -14.86 -2.69
CA ARG A 92 -12.14 -14.39 -3.79
C ARG A 92 -12.63 -13.06 -4.35
N SER A 93 -13.90 -12.98 -4.76
CA SER A 93 -14.47 -11.76 -5.33
C SER A 93 -14.38 -10.56 -4.40
N ARG A 94 -14.50 -10.76 -3.09
CA ARG A 94 -14.33 -9.68 -2.10
C ARG A 94 -12.88 -9.24 -1.98
N VAL A 95 -11.92 -10.17 -1.96
CA VAL A 95 -10.49 -9.86 -1.90
C VAL A 95 -10.05 -9.11 -3.16
N GLU A 96 -10.47 -9.54 -4.32
CA GLU A 96 -10.21 -8.87 -5.60
C GLU A 96 -10.81 -7.45 -5.60
N GLY A 97 -12.06 -7.28 -5.15
CA GLY A 97 -12.69 -5.98 -5.02
C GLY A 97 -11.92 -5.03 -4.11
N VAL A 98 -11.37 -5.54 -3.01
CA VAL A 98 -10.52 -4.76 -2.10
C VAL A 98 -9.21 -4.34 -2.79
N ILE A 99 -8.55 -5.25 -3.50
CA ILE A 99 -7.29 -4.95 -4.21
C ILE A 99 -7.53 -3.89 -5.29
N TYR A 100 -8.58 -4.03 -6.10
CA TYR A 100 -8.92 -3.03 -7.13
C TYR A 100 -9.38 -1.69 -6.57
N GLY A 101 -9.80 -1.66 -5.30
CA GLY A 101 -10.12 -0.44 -4.55
C GLY A 101 -8.90 0.26 -3.94
N ALA A 102 -7.67 -0.20 -4.20
CA ALA A 102 -6.46 0.43 -3.69
C ALA A 102 -6.31 1.88 -4.19
N GLU A 103 -5.80 2.73 -3.30
CA GLU A 103 -5.58 4.15 -3.57
C GLU A 103 -4.31 4.35 -4.40
N LEU A 104 -4.36 5.26 -5.38
CA LEU A 104 -3.20 5.69 -6.16
C LEU A 104 -2.42 6.71 -5.35
N GLU A 105 -1.20 6.38 -4.94
CA GLU A 105 -0.31 7.28 -4.18
C GLU A 105 0.55 8.14 -5.11
N SER A 106 1.19 7.53 -6.12
CA SER A 106 2.04 8.26 -7.06
C SER A 106 2.13 7.63 -8.45
N ILE A 107 2.44 8.47 -9.44
CA ILE A 107 2.88 8.10 -10.78
C ILE A 107 4.15 8.89 -11.06
N GLU A 108 5.29 8.23 -11.19
CA GLU A 108 6.59 8.88 -11.30
C GLU A 108 7.39 8.35 -12.50
N PRO A 109 7.94 9.25 -13.34
CA PRO A 109 8.93 8.84 -14.32
C PRO A 109 10.27 8.57 -13.62
N LEU A 110 10.87 7.40 -13.90
CA LEU A 110 12.21 7.05 -13.46
C LEU A 110 13.19 7.11 -14.65
N ASN A 111 14.27 7.86 -14.47
CA ASN A 111 15.37 7.97 -15.45
C ASN A 111 14.95 8.32 -16.90
N GLY A 112 13.72 8.76 -17.10
CA GLY A 112 13.17 9.14 -18.40
C GLY A 112 12.73 8.00 -19.31
N ASP A 113 12.94 6.74 -18.94
CA ASP A 113 12.65 5.54 -19.74
C ASP A 113 11.61 4.58 -19.11
N THR A 114 11.33 4.75 -17.84
CA THR A 114 10.45 3.87 -17.04
C THR A 114 9.43 4.70 -16.26
N TYR A 115 8.22 4.18 -16.08
CA TYR A 115 7.26 4.68 -15.10
C TYR A 115 7.18 3.77 -13.89
N ALA A 116 7.10 4.39 -12.72
CA ALA A 116 6.72 3.74 -11.46
C ALA A 116 5.34 4.22 -11.03
N VAL A 117 4.47 3.30 -10.65
CA VAL A 117 3.16 3.58 -10.05
C VAL A 117 3.11 2.94 -8.68
N THR A 118 2.79 3.73 -7.66
CA THR A 118 2.61 3.24 -6.29
C THR A 118 1.13 3.24 -5.93
N LEU A 119 0.66 2.09 -5.45
CA LEU A 119 -0.67 1.90 -4.89
C LEU A 119 -0.57 1.64 -3.40
N SER A 120 -1.61 1.99 -2.67
CA SER A 120 -1.73 1.70 -1.24
C SER A 120 -3.08 1.12 -0.88
N LEU A 121 -3.09 0.32 0.18
CA LEU A 121 -4.28 -0.26 0.78
C LEU A 121 -4.17 -0.17 2.30
N ARG A 122 -5.20 0.32 2.98
CA ARG A 122 -5.21 0.38 4.44
C ARG A 122 -5.27 -1.03 5.04
N LYS A 123 -4.37 -1.34 5.97
CA LYS A 123 -4.33 -2.63 6.68
C LYS A 123 -5.65 -2.98 7.37
N GLN A 124 -6.43 -1.96 7.77
CA GLN A 124 -7.74 -2.17 8.36
C GLN A 124 -8.69 -2.93 7.43
N VAL A 125 -8.67 -2.64 6.12
CA VAL A 125 -9.50 -3.34 5.13
C VAL A 125 -9.16 -4.83 5.06
N VAL A 126 -7.87 -5.18 5.19
CA VAL A 126 -7.44 -6.59 5.24
C VAL A 126 -7.88 -7.26 6.55
N LYS A 127 -7.82 -6.55 7.67
CA LYS A 127 -8.37 -7.04 8.95
C LYS A 127 -9.87 -7.30 8.87
N ASP A 128 -10.61 -6.44 8.16
CA ASP A 128 -12.06 -6.59 7.95
C ASP A 128 -12.39 -7.83 7.09
N LEU A 129 -11.59 -8.13 6.07
CA LEU A 129 -11.71 -9.38 5.31
C LEU A 129 -11.56 -10.62 6.21
N ARG A 130 -10.59 -10.60 7.12
CA ARG A 130 -10.40 -11.65 8.13
C ARG A 130 -11.63 -11.84 9.00
N LEU A 131 -12.19 -10.75 9.53
CA LEU A 131 -13.39 -10.78 10.36
C LEU A 131 -14.62 -11.31 9.62
N LEU A 132 -14.79 -10.93 8.35
CA LEU A 132 -15.87 -11.41 7.49
C LEU A 132 -15.78 -12.93 7.28
N TYR A 133 -14.58 -13.45 7.04
CA TYR A 133 -14.37 -14.88 6.90
C TYR A 133 -14.69 -15.64 8.21
N LEU A 134 -14.15 -15.20 9.33
CA LEU A 134 -14.42 -15.83 10.62
C LEU A 134 -15.92 -15.85 10.99
N ARG A 135 -16.64 -14.78 10.66
CA ARG A 135 -18.11 -14.72 10.83
C ARG A 135 -18.85 -15.70 9.92
N SER A 136 -18.36 -15.93 8.69
CA SER A 136 -18.99 -16.93 7.80
C SER A 136 -18.86 -18.34 8.35
N LEU A 137 -17.70 -18.69 8.91
CA LEU A 137 -17.50 -20.00 9.55
C LEU A 137 -18.45 -20.24 10.73
N LEU A 138 -18.67 -19.21 11.56
CA LEU A 138 -19.60 -19.32 12.69
C LEU A 138 -21.06 -19.49 12.25
N ARG A 139 -21.45 -18.90 11.12
CA ARG A 139 -22.79 -19.03 10.56
C ARG A 139 -23.03 -20.40 9.95
N ASP A 140 -22.01 -20.96 9.29
CA ASP A 140 -22.10 -22.26 8.61
C ASP A 140 -22.01 -23.44 9.61
N ALA A 141 -21.58 -23.15 10.87
CA ALA A 141 -21.52 -24.11 11.97
C ALA A 141 -22.77 -24.14 12.87
N ALA A 142 -23.73 -23.22 12.66
CA ALA A 142 -24.97 -23.09 13.42
C ALA A 142 -26.17 -23.67 12.67
#